data_692b502e0d44c7a358a3ea6ff446fea2
#
_entry.id   692b502e0d44c7a358a3ea6ff446fea2
#
_cell.length_a   1.000
_cell.length_b   1.000
_cell.length_c   1.000
_cell.angle_alpha   90.00
_cell.angle_beta   90.00
_cell.angle_gamma   90.00
#
_symmetry.space_group_name_H-M   'P 1'
#
loop_
_entity.id
_entity.type
_entity.pdbx_description
1 polymer ?
#
loop_
_entity_poly.entity_id
_entity_poly.type
_entity_poly.pdbx_seq_one_letter_code
_entity_poly.pdbx_strand_id
1 'polypeptide(L)'
;MAELVRRPLFNPEGDTDVLTRRMIGGNTTNLNDFNNMKYPWVSDWYRQAMNNFWVPEEVNLSKDIKDYRLLDKPERRAYDKILSFLVFLDSLQSANLPNVSEYITANEVNLCLCIQTFQECIHSQSYSYMLDTICNPHERNAVLFQWKDDERLLKRNTFIGEQYNAFLKDRSPQNFLKVLIANYILEGIYFYSGFMFFYNLGRNGKMPGSVQEIRYINRDENTHLWLFRNILLELRKEEPELFSPDTERMIAEMMDEGVRQEIEWGRYAIGDEIQGLNSTMISDYIHYLGNLRYSSLGLGTLYKGFETEPESMQWVSQYANANLVKTDFFEARSTAYAKSSALVDDL
;
A
#
# COMPACT_ATOMS: atom_id res chain seq x y z
N MET A 1 13.04 13.47 -22.67
CA MET A 1 12.54 13.36 -21.29
C MET A 1 12.18 14.70 -20.74
N ALA A 2 11.02 14.85 -20.09
CA ALA A 2 10.74 16.05 -19.33
C ALA A 2 11.77 16.15 -18.17
N GLU A 3 12.12 17.36 -17.83
CA GLU A 3 12.92 17.64 -16.65
C GLU A 3 12.05 17.39 -15.41
N LEU A 4 12.59 16.71 -14.40
CA LEU A 4 11.88 16.52 -13.14
C LEU A 4 12.02 17.80 -12.30
N VAL A 5 11.00 18.64 -12.39
CA VAL A 5 10.96 19.95 -11.73
C VAL A 5 9.97 19.89 -10.56
N ARG A 6 10.39 20.41 -9.42
CA ARG A 6 9.50 20.60 -8.27
C ARG A 6 8.38 21.56 -8.65
N ARG A 7 7.11 21.17 -8.44
CA ARG A 7 5.98 22.04 -8.74
C ARG A 7 6.00 23.30 -7.85
N PRO A 8 5.72 24.48 -8.41
CA PRO A 8 5.59 25.68 -7.61
C PRO A 8 4.30 25.61 -6.76
N LEU A 9 4.30 26.23 -5.59
CA LEU A 9 3.08 26.33 -4.76
C LEU A 9 2.09 27.37 -5.32
N PHE A 10 2.60 28.43 -5.91
CA PHE A 10 1.83 29.49 -6.54
C PHE A 10 2.42 29.83 -7.90
N ASN A 11 1.62 29.70 -8.96
CA ASN A 11 2.03 30.00 -10.33
C ASN A 11 0.84 30.59 -11.12
N PRO A 12 0.70 31.93 -11.15
CA PRO A 12 -0.38 32.59 -11.88
C PRO A 12 -0.26 32.44 -13.42
N GLU A 13 0.94 32.14 -13.92
CA GLU A 13 1.23 31.88 -15.34
C GLU A 13 1.12 30.39 -15.72
N GLY A 14 0.58 29.58 -14.85
CA GLY A 14 0.37 28.17 -15.11
C GLY A 14 -0.73 27.91 -16.15
N ASP A 15 -0.69 26.71 -16.74
CA ASP A 15 -1.63 26.32 -17.78
C ASP A 15 -3.07 26.23 -17.23
N THR A 16 -4.00 26.79 -17.98
CA THR A 16 -5.44 26.75 -17.67
C THR A 16 -6.18 25.65 -18.42
N ASP A 17 -5.61 25.14 -19.52
CA ASP A 17 -6.16 24.01 -20.26
C ASP A 17 -5.81 22.68 -19.56
N VAL A 18 -6.83 21.96 -19.14
CA VAL A 18 -6.71 20.65 -18.50
C VAL A 18 -5.95 19.64 -19.35
N LEU A 19 -6.14 19.68 -20.67
CA LEU A 19 -5.50 18.72 -21.59
C LEU A 19 -3.98 18.88 -21.67
N THR A 20 -3.44 20.05 -21.28
CA THR A 20 -2.00 20.29 -21.24
C THR A 20 -1.34 19.75 -19.96
N ARG A 21 -2.10 19.41 -18.95
CA ARG A 21 -1.57 18.84 -17.70
C ARG A 21 -0.70 17.62 -17.97
N ARG A 22 0.34 17.46 -17.16
CA ARG A 22 1.26 16.31 -17.23
C ARG A 22 1.46 15.73 -15.84
N MET A 23 1.78 14.43 -15.81
CA MET A 23 2.11 13.75 -14.57
C MET A 23 3.30 14.43 -13.89
N ILE A 24 4.38 14.68 -14.66
CA ILE A 24 5.58 15.41 -14.22
C ILE A 24 5.93 16.51 -15.23
N GLY A 25 6.66 17.54 -14.77
CA GLY A 25 7.18 18.61 -15.64
C GLY A 25 6.11 19.48 -16.29
N GLY A 26 4.85 19.45 -15.82
CA GLY A 26 3.78 20.31 -16.31
C GLY A 26 3.83 21.72 -15.69
N ASN A 27 3.37 22.72 -16.45
CA ASN A 27 3.26 24.10 -15.98
C ASN A 27 1.94 24.31 -15.21
N THR A 28 1.85 23.82 -13.99
CA THR A 28 0.62 23.83 -13.20
C THR A 28 0.37 25.12 -12.45
N THR A 29 -0.91 25.56 -12.38
CA THR A 29 -1.36 26.61 -11.46
C THR A 29 -1.60 26.10 -10.04
N ASN A 30 -1.59 24.80 -9.79
CA ASN A 30 -2.05 24.10 -8.58
C ASN A 30 -3.56 24.24 -8.28
N LEU A 31 -4.36 24.77 -9.19
CA LEU A 31 -5.80 24.84 -9.00
C LEU A 31 -6.42 23.43 -9.07
N ASN A 32 -7.18 23.07 -8.05
CA ASN A 32 -7.97 21.84 -8.04
C ASN A 32 -9.35 22.10 -8.67
N ASP A 33 -9.65 21.39 -9.74
CA ASP A 33 -10.96 21.39 -10.38
C ASP A 33 -11.47 19.95 -10.48
N PHE A 34 -12.42 19.61 -9.62
CA PHE A 34 -13.00 18.27 -9.54
C PHE A 34 -13.92 17.90 -10.71
N ASN A 35 -14.39 18.89 -11.44
CA ASN A 35 -15.30 18.69 -12.57
C ASN A 35 -14.58 18.59 -13.92
N ASN A 36 -13.27 18.92 -13.94
CA ASN A 36 -12.49 18.99 -15.15
C ASN A 36 -11.08 18.42 -14.92
N MET A 37 -10.93 17.12 -15.14
CA MET A 37 -9.72 16.35 -14.90
C MET A 37 -9.19 15.74 -16.19
N LYS A 38 -7.85 15.77 -16.38
CA LYS A 38 -7.20 15.08 -17.48
C LYS A 38 -7.20 13.56 -17.28
N TYR A 39 -7.09 13.11 -16.01
CA TYR A 39 -7.02 11.69 -15.65
C TYR A 39 -8.33 11.23 -15.01
N PRO A 40 -9.31 10.75 -15.81
CA PRO A 40 -10.67 10.46 -15.32
C PRO A 40 -10.72 9.44 -14.18
N TRP A 41 -9.76 8.49 -14.13
CA TRP A 41 -9.65 7.48 -13.09
C TRP A 41 -9.44 8.08 -11.68
N VAL A 42 -8.93 9.31 -11.58
CA VAL A 42 -8.74 10.00 -10.29
C VAL A 42 -10.07 10.18 -9.56
N SER A 43 -11.15 10.53 -10.27
CA SER A 43 -12.45 10.74 -9.63
C SER A 43 -12.97 9.47 -8.95
N ASP A 44 -12.84 8.32 -9.60
CA ASP A 44 -13.27 7.04 -9.05
C ASP A 44 -12.38 6.61 -7.89
N TRP A 45 -11.06 6.77 -8.05
CA TRP A 45 -10.10 6.50 -6.98
C TRP A 45 -10.37 7.36 -5.74
N TYR A 46 -10.55 8.67 -5.93
CA TYR A 46 -10.79 9.63 -4.85
C TYR A 46 -12.05 9.24 -4.06
N ARG A 47 -13.14 8.93 -4.75
CA ARG A 47 -14.40 8.48 -4.12
C ARG A 47 -14.22 7.17 -3.36
N GLN A 48 -13.54 6.21 -3.96
CA GLN A 48 -13.26 4.93 -3.32
C GLN A 48 -12.44 5.10 -2.04
N ALA A 49 -11.38 5.90 -2.08
CA ALA A 49 -10.52 6.17 -0.93
C ALA A 49 -11.29 6.90 0.20
N MET A 50 -12.14 7.87 -0.16
CA MET A 50 -13.01 8.54 0.82
C MET A 50 -14.05 7.60 1.44
N ASN A 51 -14.60 6.68 0.66
CA ASN A 51 -15.53 5.67 1.18
C ASN A 51 -14.85 4.63 2.07
N ASN A 52 -13.56 4.45 1.92
CA ASN A 52 -12.75 3.55 2.74
C ASN A 52 -12.41 4.13 4.13
N PHE A 53 -12.87 5.33 4.48
CA PHE A 53 -12.58 5.96 5.76
C PHE A 53 -12.96 5.07 6.95
N TRP A 54 -12.08 4.98 7.91
CA TRP A 54 -12.25 4.27 9.18
C TRP A 54 -11.30 4.83 10.23
N VAL A 55 -11.52 4.49 11.49
CA VAL A 55 -10.62 4.80 12.61
C VAL A 55 -10.40 3.55 13.46
N PRO A 56 -9.20 3.36 14.05
CA PRO A 56 -8.86 2.14 14.80
C PRO A 56 -9.80 1.87 15.96
N GLU A 57 -10.28 2.91 16.64
CA GLU A 57 -11.16 2.81 17.81
C GLU A 57 -12.55 2.23 17.50
N GLU A 58 -12.93 2.10 16.20
CA GLU A 58 -14.15 1.37 15.79
C GLU A 58 -14.00 -0.14 15.96
N VAL A 59 -12.77 -0.65 16.09
CA VAL A 59 -12.48 -2.08 16.18
C VAL A 59 -12.34 -2.52 17.65
N ASN A 60 -13.07 -3.55 18.01
CA ASN A 60 -13.02 -4.09 19.36
C ASN A 60 -11.90 -5.12 19.52
N LEU A 61 -10.87 -4.80 20.30
CA LEU A 61 -9.72 -5.65 20.60
C LEU A 61 -9.85 -6.45 21.92
N SER A 62 -11.00 -6.44 22.60
CA SER A 62 -11.15 -7.06 23.93
C SER A 62 -10.85 -8.57 23.93
N LYS A 63 -11.19 -9.28 22.85
CA LYS A 63 -10.85 -10.71 22.71
C LYS A 63 -9.36 -10.90 22.48
N ASP A 64 -8.74 -10.00 21.72
CA ASP A 64 -7.35 -10.08 21.32
C ASP A 64 -6.38 -10.02 22.50
N ILE A 65 -6.73 -9.31 23.58
CA ILE A 65 -5.96 -9.27 24.83
C ILE A 65 -5.75 -10.68 25.42
N LYS A 66 -6.78 -11.54 25.34
CA LYS A 66 -6.72 -12.92 25.82
C LYS A 66 -6.06 -13.82 24.79
N ASP A 67 -6.45 -13.68 23.53
CA ASP A 67 -5.96 -14.52 22.42
C ASP A 67 -4.44 -14.39 22.27
N TYR A 68 -3.91 -13.16 22.37
CA TYR A 68 -2.47 -12.91 22.25
C TYR A 68 -1.62 -13.65 23.28
N ARG A 69 -2.15 -13.83 24.50
CA ARG A 69 -1.50 -14.63 25.56
C ARG A 69 -1.61 -16.13 25.33
N LEU A 70 -2.59 -16.55 24.51
CA LEU A 70 -2.86 -17.94 24.18
C LEU A 70 -2.25 -18.37 22.85
N LEU A 71 -1.69 -17.43 22.06
CA LEU A 71 -0.93 -17.76 20.88
C LEU A 71 0.22 -18.71 21.26
N ASP A 72 0.44 -19.74 20.46
CA ASP A 72 1.61 -20.57 20.62
C ASP A 72 2.90 -19.81 20.26
N LYS A 73 4.07 -20.40 20.56
CA LYS A 73 5.34 -19.70 20.36
C LYS A 73 5.61 -19.31 18.90
N PRO A 74 5.35 -20.15 17.89
CA PRO A 74 5.46 -19.76 16.48
C PRO A 74 4.52 -18.62 16.08
N GLU A 75 3.23 -18.72 16.46
CA GLU A 75 2.24 -17.69 16.15
C GLU A 75 2.59 -16.33 16.82
N ARG A 76 3.01 -16.37 18.08
CA ARG A 76 3.41 -15.17 18.81
C ARG A 76 4.63 -14.50 18.18
N ARG A 77 5.64 -15.31 17.84
CA ARG A 77 6.85 -14.82 17.14
C ARG A 77 6.50 -14.18 15.80
N ALA A 78 5.63 -14.82 15.01
CA ALA A 78 5.20 -14.28 13.72
C ALA A 78 4.42 -12.97 13.89
N TYR A 79 3.48 -12.91 14.83
CA TYR A 79 2.69 -11.73 15.16
C TYR A 79 3.59 -10.53 15.48
N ASP A 80 4.53 -10.71 16.40
CA ASP A 80 5.42 -9.64 16.87
C ASP A 80 6.34 -9.14 15.74
N LYS A 81 6.92 -10.05 14.94
CA LYS A 81 7.79 -9.72 13.82
C LYS A 81 7.07 -9.00 12.69
N ILE A 82 5.90 -9.49 12.32
CA ILE A 82 5.10 -8.92 11.23
C ILE A 82 4.63 -7.53 11.64
N LEU A 83 4.13 -7.37 12.86
CA LEU A 83 3.67 -6.07 13.35
C LEU A 83 4.82 -5.05 13.44
N SER A 84 6.01 -5.46 13.89
CA SER A 84 7.21 -4.61 13.89
C SER A 84 7.57 -4.11 12.50
N PHE A 85 7.40 -4.95 11.49
CA PHE A 85 7.65 -4.60 10.09
C PHE A 85 6.64 -3.58 9.56
N LEU A 86 5.34 -3.84 9.75
CA LEU A 86 4.26 -3.00 9.27
C LEU A 86 4.34 -1.58 9.86
N VAL A 87 4.51 -1.47 11.19
CA VAL A 87 4.64 -0.17 11.88
C VAL A 87 5.70 0.72 11.27
N PHE A 88 6.86 0.16 10.93
CA PHE A 88 7.96 0.95 10.39
C PHE A 88 7.72 1.37 8.94
N LEU A 89 7.20 0.47 8.10
CA LEU A 89 7.03 0.77 6.67
C LEU A 89 5.97 1.85 6.42
N ASP A 90 4.83 1.80 7.10
CA ASP A 90 3.78 2.82 6.95
C ASP A 90 4.24 4.18 7.50
N SER A 91 5.09 4.16 8.55
CA SER A 91 5.76 5.38 9.00
C SER A 91 6.71 5.96 7.95
N LEU A 92 7.43 5.10 7.21
CA LEU A 92 8.30 5.51 6.11
C LEU A 92 7.49 6.03 4.92
N GLN A 93 6.33 5.40 4.63
CA GLN A 93 5.41 5.83 3.57
C GLN A 93 4.82 7.22 3.83
N SER A 94 4.30 7.46 5.04
CA SER A 94 3.77 8.77 5.40
C SER A 94 4.80 9.91 5.24
N ALA A 95 6.09 9.61 5.43
CA ALA A 95 7.18 10.55 5.19
C ALA A 95 7.54 10.71 3.71
N ASN A 96 7.45 9.64 2.90
CA ASN A 96 7.89 9.65 1.49
C ASN A 96 6.82 10.19 0.53
N LEU A 97 5.53 9.94 0.77
CA LEU A 97 4.46 10.37 -0.13
C LEU A 97 4.44 11.89 -0.39
N PRO A 98 4.62 12.77 0.62
CA PRO A 98 4.79 14.19 0.38
C PRO A 98 5.98 14.53 -0.52
N ASN A 99 7.10 13.79 -0.37
CA ASN A 99 8.29 13.94 -1.20
C ASN A 99 8.04 13.59 -2.68
N VAL A 100 7.24 12.55 -2.96
CA VAL A 100 6.77 12.21 -4.31
C VAL A 100 5.83 13.30 -4.84
N SER A 101 4.87 13.74 -4.02
CA SER A 101 3.87 14.76 -4.35
C SER A 101 4.48 16.07 -4.83
N GLU A 102 5.66 16.46 -4.35
CA GLU A 102 6.35 17.68 -4.79
C GLU A 102 6.68 17.70 -6.29
N TYR A 103 6.80 16.54 -6.93
CA TYR A 103 7.19 16.38 -8.34
C TYR A 103 6.03 15.95 -9.25
N ILE A 104 4.89 15.59 -8.68
CA ILE A 104 3.66 15.35 -9.45
C ILE A 104 3.02 16.68 -9.77
N THR A 105 2.96 17.06 -11.05
CA THR A 105 2.39 18.32 -11.51
C THR A 105 0.90 18.23 -11.86
N ALA A 106 0.35 17.01 -11.95
CA ALA A 106 -1.09 16.76 -12.06
C ALA A 106 -1.79 17.00 -10.72
N ASN A 107 -2.53 18.08 -10.57
CA ASN A 107 -3.15 18.47 -9.30
C ASN A 107 -4.12 17.43 -8.78
N GLU A 108 -4.94 16.85 -9.65
CA GLU A 108 -5.89 15.80 -9.30
C GLU A 108 -5.21 14.56 -8.71
N VAL A 109 -4.03 14.20 -9.21
CA VAL A 109 -3.24 13.09 -8.66
C VAL A 109 -2.66 13.42 -7.29
N ASN A 110 -2.27 14.68 -7.07
CA ASN A 110 -1.84 15.14 -5.76
C ASN A 110 -2.94 15.06 -4.69
N LEU A 111 -4.20 15.27 -5.05
CA LEU A 111 -5.32 15.04 -4.13
C LEU A 111 -5.37 13.57 -3.66
N CYS A 112 -5.14 12.63 -4.58
CA CYS A 112 -5.04 11.21 -4.23
C CYS A 112 -3.88 10.93 -3.28
N LEU A 113 -2.69 11.49 -3.55
CA LEU A 113 -1.52 11.33 -2.68
C LEU A 113 -1.73 11.91 -1.27
N CYS A 114 -2.49 13.01 -1.15
CA CYS A 114 -2.87 13.56 0.16
C CYS A 114 -3.74 12.59 0.95
N ILE A 115 -4.72 11.94 0.30
CA ILE A 115 -5.58 10.95 0.96
C ILE A 115 -4.77 9.71 1.33
N GLN A 116 -3.94 9.19 0.43
CA GLN A 116 -3.07 8.07 0.76
C GLN A 116 -2.18 8.40 1.96
N THR A 117 -1.54 9.57 1.98
CA THR A 117 -0.71 9.99 3.14
C THR A 117 -1.52 10.00 4.44
N PHE A 118 -2.77 10.44 4.40
CA PHE A 118 -3.67 10.38 5.55
C PHE A 118 -3.97 8.93 5.96
N GLN A 119 -4.23 8.04 5.00
CA GLN A 119 -4.51 6.62 5.28
C GLN A 119 -3.29 5.94 5.93
N GLU A 120 -2.05 6.24 5.50
CA GLU A 120 -0.83 5.75 6.16
C GLU A 120 -0.71 6.21 7.62
N CYS A 121 -1.20 7.42 7.93
CA CYS A 121 -1.28 7.88 9.32
C CYS A 121 -2.30 7.06 10.13
N ILE A 122 -3.44 6.70 9.54
CA ILE A 122 -4.44 5.82 10.17
C ILE A 122 -3.86 4.41 10.39
N HIS A 123 -3.13 3.85 9.42
CA HIS A 123 -2.46 2.57 9.56
C HIS A 123 -1.45 2.60 10.73
N SER A 124 -0.61 3.62 10.80
CA SER A 124 0.33 3.80 11.91
C SER A 124 -0.37 3.95 13.27
N GLN A 125 -1.50 4.66 13.33
CA GLN A 125 -2.35 4.76 14.52
C GLN A 125 -2.93 3.39 14.90
N SER A 126 -3.39 2.62 13.92
CA SER A 126 -3.95 1.27 14.09
C SER A 126 -2.96 0.33 14.78
N TYR A 127 -1.74 0.25 14.28
CA TYR A 127 -0.70 -0.58 14.91
C TYR A 127 -0.37 -0.14 16.35
N SER A 128 -0.34 1.17 16.58
CA SER A 128 -0.15 1.69 17.93
C SER A 128 -1.31 1.31 18.84
N TYR A 129 -2.54 1.44 18.38
CA TYR A 129 -3.74 1.04 19.10
C TYR A 129 -3.77 -0.46 19.43
N MET A 130 -3.41 -1.32 18.45
CA MET A 130 -3.26 -2.76 18.66
C MET A 130 -2.24 -3.03 19.78
N LEU A 131 -1.03 -2.48 19.68
CA LEU A 131 0.06 -2.73 20.60
C LEU A 131 -0.25 -2.18 22.01
N ASP A 132 -0.81 -0.99 22.12
CA ASP A 132 -1.17 -0.38 23.42
C ASP A 132 -2.30 -1.14 24.10
N THR A 133 -3.19 -1.80 23.35
CA THR A 133 -4.31 -2.56 23.90
C THR A 133 -3.91 -3.96 24.36
N ILE A 134 -3.04 -4.65 23.58
CA ILE A 134 -2.77 -6.09 23.81
C ILE A 134 -1.47 -6.38 24.55
N CYS A 135 -0.48 -5.47 24.49
CA CYS A 135 0.84 -5.63 25.09
C CYS A 135 1.00 -4.82 26.37
N ASN A 136 1.85 -5.30 27.28
CA ASN A 136 2.36 -4.42 28.33
C ASN A 136 3.42 -3.46 27.73
N PRO A 137 3.80 -2.37 28.46
CA PRO A 137 4.72 -1.36 27.90
C PRO A 137 6.09 -1.89 27.48
N HIS A 138 6.61 -2.92 28.13
CA HIS A 138 7.89 -3.53 27.79
C HIS A 138 7.78 -4.36 26.50
N GLU A 139 6.74 -5.19 26.38
CA GLU A 139 6.44 -5.98 25.17
C GLU A 139 6.18 -5.05 23.98
N ARG A 140 5.36 -4.01 24.18
CA ARG A 140 5.08 -2.99 23.17
C ARG A 140 6.36 -2.40 22.58
N ASN A 141 7.26 -1.92 23.42
CA ASN A 141 8.52 -1.31 22.94
C ASN A 141 9.43 -2.33 22.27
N ALA A 142 9.46 -3.57 22.73
CA ALA A 142 10.22 -4.64 22.08
C ALA A 142 9.72 -4.90 20.65
N VAL A 143 8.41 -4.94 20.44
CA VAL A 143 7.81 -5.10 19.10
C VAL A 143 8.09 -3.88 18.22
N LEU A 144 7.82 -2.65 18.72
CA LEU A 144 8.01 -1.41 17.94
C LEU A 144 9.41 -1.25 17.36
N PHE A 145 10.44 -1.67 18.10
CA PHE A 145 11.84 -1.43 17.70
C PHE A 145 12.57 -2.70 17.24
N GLN A 146 11.92 -3.86 17.18
CA GLN A 146 12.53 -5.11 16.74
C GLN A 146 13.17 -5.02 15.36
N TRP A 147 12.58 -4.23 14.46
CA TRP A 147 13.08 -4.03 13.10
C TRP A 147 14.52 -3.49 13.03
N LYS A 148 14.99 -2.81 14.09
CA LYS A 148 16.38 -2.28 14.15
C LYS A 148 17.40 -3.36 14.43
N ASP A 149 17.02 -4.39 15.19
CA ASP A 149 17.92 -5.42 15.69
C ASP A 149 17.80 -6.73 14.90
N ASP A 150 16.74 -6.91 14.13
CA ASP A 150 16.53 -8.06 13.24
C ASP A 150 17.15 -7.77 11.86
N GLU A 151 18.25 -8.46 11.52
CA GLU A 151 18.99 -8.25 10.27
C GLU A 151 18.12 -8.40 9.01
N ARG A 152 17.13 -9.30 9.04
CA ARG A 152 16.22 -9.53 7.88
C ARG A 152 15.23 -8.39 7.72
N LEU A 153 14.68 -7.90 8.82
CA LEU A 153 13.83 -6.71 8.81
C LEU A 153 14.60 -5.49 8.35
N LEU A 154 15.80 -5.29 8.89
CA LEU A 154 16.64 -4.16 8.52
C LEU A 154 16.99 -4.19 7.03
N LYS A 155 17.34 -5.37 6.47
CA LYS A 155 17.62 -5.54 5.04
C LYS A 155 16.43 -5.11 4.16
N ARG A 156 15.21 -5.54 4.51
CA ARG A 156 13.99 -5.20 3.77
C ARG A 156 13.68 -3.71 3.82
N ASN A 157 13.76 -3.12 5.01
CA ASN A 157 13.57 -1.70 5.21
C ASN A 157 14.61 -0.87 4.45
N THR A 158 15.87 -1.35 4.43
CA THR A 158 16.98 -0.72 3.71
C THR A 158 16.72 -0.71 2.20
N PHE A 159 16.23 -1.81 1.63
CA PHE A 159 15.95 -1.89 0.19
C PHE A 159 14.97 -0.79 -0.29
N ILE A 160 13.90 -0.54 0.45
CA ILE A 160 12.93 0.52 0.16
C ILE A 160 13.53 1.90 0.49
N GLY A 161 14.07 2.05 1.71
CA GLY A 161 14.59 3.32 2.21
C GLY A 161 15.76 3.87 1.39
N GLU A 162 16.60 3.01 0.81
CA GLU A 162 17.70 3.44 -0.08
C GLU A 162 17.16 4.09 -1.36
N GLN A 163 16.08 3.60 -1.96
CA GLN A 163 15.48 4.23 -3.13
C GLN A 163 14.96 5.64 -2.78
N TYR A 164 14.31 5.78 -1.64
CA TYR A 164 13.81 7.06 -1.16
C TYR A 164 14.96 8.04 -0.87
N ASN A 165 15.99 7.57 -0.17
CA ASN A 165 17.19 8.37 0.12
C ASN A 165 18.02 8.72 -1.13
N ALA A 166 18.08 7.83 -2.12
CA ALA A 166 18.75 8.12 -3.39
C ALA A 166 18.05 9.27 -4.13
N PHE A 167 16.73 9.25 -4.15
CA PHE A 167 15.94 10.34 -4.74
C PHE A 167 16.09 11.66 -3.96
N LEU A 168 16.21 11.62 -2.64
CA LEU A 168 16.49 12.84 -1.85
C LEU A 168 17.84 13.48 -2.20
N LYS A 169 18.82 12.67 -2.59
CA LYS A 169 20.18 13.13 -2.96
C LYS A 169 20.27 13.57 -4.42
N ASP A 170 19.63 12.83 -5.32
CA ASP A 170 19.64 13.07 -6.75
C ASP A 170 18.22 13.01 -7.31
N ARG A 171 17.66 14.18 -7.60
CA ARG A 171 16.30 14.41 -8.12
C ARG A 171 16.19 14.12 -9.61
N SER A 172 16.84 13.06 -10.09
CA SER A 172 16.72 12.63 -11.49
C SER A 172 15.39 11.93 -11.77
N PRO A 173 14.88 11.96 -13.02
CA PRO A 173 13.70 11.21 -13.42
C PRO A 173 13.85 9.70 -13.19
N GLN A 174 15.05 9.16 -13.33
CA GLN A 174 15.36 7.75 -13.07
C GLN A 174 15.20 7.38 -11.60
N ASN A 175 15.72 8.20 -10.68
CA ASN A 175 15.55 7.97 -9.25
C ASN A 175 14.09 8.19 -8.82
N PHE A 176 13.39 9.13 -9.42
CA PHE A 176 11.94 9.29 -9.22
C PHE A 176 11.17 8.01 -9.60
N LEU A 177 11.47 7.47 -10.78
CA LEU A 177 10.86 6.20 -11.21
C LEU A 177 11.16 5.06 -10.24
N LYS A 178 12.41 4.94 -9.73
CA LYS A 178 12.77 3.94 -8.72
C LYS A 178 11.95 4.10 -7.43
N VAL A 179 11.70 5.32 -6.99
CA VAL A 179 10.83 5.59 -5.83
C VAL A 179 9.41 5.10 -6.09
N LEU A 180 8.84 5.38 -7.26
CA LEU A 180 7.50 4.90 -7.63
C LEU A 180 7.43 3.37 -7.68
N ILE A 181 8.45 2.71 -8.21
CA ILE A 181 8.54 1.23 -8.25
C ILE A 181 8.74 0.66 -6.84
N ALA A 182 9.60 1.26 -6.01
CA ALA A 182 9.79 0.83 -4.61
C ALA A 182 8.49 0.93 -3.80
N ASN A 183 7.74 2.03 -3.98
CA ASN A 183 6.41 2.18 -3.40
C ASN A 183 5.45 1.10 -3.90
N TYR A 184 5.43 0.83 -5.20
CA TYR A 184 4.58 -0.20 -5.81
C TYR A 184 4.90 -1.62 -5.30
N ILE A 185 6.19 -1.93 -5.05
CA ILE A 185 6.63 -3.19 -4.43
C ILE A 185 6.18 -3.25 -2.97
N LEU A 186 6.33 -2.17 -2.22
CA LEU A 186 5.92 -2.10 -0.82
C LEU A 186 4.42 -2.39 -0.67
N GLU A 187 3.58 -1.66 -1.37
CA GLU A 187 2.11 -1.78 -1.34
C GLU A 187 1.61 -3.12 -1.91
N GLY A 188 2.25 -3.60 -2.97
CA GLY A 188 1.77 -4.75 -3.75
C GLY A 188 2.35 -6.11 -3.38
N ILE A 189 3.47 -6.15 -2.63
CA ILE A 189 4.21 -7.38 -2.35
C ILE A 189 4.59 -7.50 -0.88
N TYR A 190 5.20 -6.48 -0.28
CA TYR A 190 5.85 -6.58 1.03
C TYR A 190 4.91 -6.79 2.22
N PHE A 191 3.64 -6.49 2.10
CA PHE A 191 2.66 -6.68 3.17
C PHE A 191 2.00 -8.06 3.16
N TYR A 192 2.13 -8.82 2.07
CA TYR A 192 1.24 -9.94 1.83
C TYR A 192 1.53 -11.19 2.68
N SER A 193 2.77 -11.47 3.07
CA SER A 193 3.04 -12.52 4.08
C SER A 193 2.38 -12.18 5.42
N GLY A 194 2.39 -10.89 5.78
CA GLY A 194 1.68 -10.40 6.96
C GLY A 194 0.18 -10.59 6.87
N PHE A 195 -0.44 -10.18 5.75
CA PHE A 195 -1.88 -10.34 5.54
C PHE A 195 -2.29 -11.81 5.57
N MET A 196 -1.56 -12.69 4.89
CA MET A 196 -1.80 -14.15 4.95
C MET A 196 -1.77 -14.67 6.38
N PHE A 197 -0.80 -14.26 7.18
CA PHE A 197 -0.68 -14.68 8.58
C PHE A 197 -1.89 -14.24 9.41
N PHE A 198 -2.27 -12.96 9.36
CA PHE A 198 -3.41 -12.46 10.11
C PHE A 198 -4.72 -13.12 9.65
N TYR A 199 -4.92 -13.31 8.36
CA TYR A 199 -6.10 -14.01 7.85
C TYR A 199 -6.14 -15.46 8.29
N ASN A 200 -4.98 -16.12 8.39
CA ASN A 200 -4.88 -17.47 8.93
C ASN A 200 -5.24 -17.51 10.43
N LEU A 201 -4.83 -16.53 11.22
CA LEU A 201 -5.32 -16.40 12.60
C LEU A 201 -6.85 -16.26 12.64
N GLY A 202 -7.41 -15.42 11.78
CA GLY A 202 -8.85 -15.19 11.71
C GLY A 202 -9.64 -16.44 11.37
N ARG A 203 -9.21 -17.22 10.36
CA ARG A 203 -9.88 -18.49 10.00
C ARG A 203 -9.76 -19.57 11.08
N ASN A 204 -8.79 -19.45 11.98
CA ASN A 204 -8.65 -20.29 13.17
C ASN A 204 -9.35 -19.70 14.42
N GLY A 205 -10.15 -18.63 14.26
CA GLY A 205 -10.92 -17.99 15.33
C GLY A 205 -10.10 -17.20 16.35
N LYS A 206 -8.86 -16.83 15.99
CA LYS A 206 -7.91 -16.10 16.83
C LYS A 206 -7.81 -14.63 16.41
N MET A 207 -7.54 -13.75 17.37
CA MET A 207 -7.20 -12.33 17.15
C MET A 207 -8.19 -11.57 16.24
N PRO A 208 -9.51 -11.65 16.46
CA PRO A 208 -10.51 -11.11 15.54
C PRO A 208 -10.42 -9.59 15.32
N GLY A 209 -10.03 -8.84 16.35
CA GLY A 209 -9.85 -7.39 16.25
C GLY A 209 -8.64 -7.05 15.39
N SER A 210 -7.47 -7.63 15.67
CA SER A 210 -6.26 -7.45 14.85
C SER A 210 -6.51 -7.85 13.39
N VAL A 211 -7.22 -8.96 13.15
CA VAL A 211 -7.61 -9.39 11.80
C VAL A 211 -8.48 -8.35 11.11
N GLN A 212 -9.41 -7.73 11.84
CA GLN A 212 -10.29 -6.70 11.27
C GLN A 212 -9.52 -5.42 10.91
N GLU A 213 -8.58 -4.97 11.77
CA GLU A 213 -7.68 -3.85 11.46
C GLU A 213 -6.88 -4.12 10.18
N ILE A 214 -6.21 -5.27 10.12
CA ILE A 214 -5.41 -5.68 8.96
C ILE A 214 -6.28 -5.79 7.68
N ARG A 215 -7.54 -6.18 7.79
CA ARG A 215 -8.45 -6.20 6.62
C ARG A 215 -8.75 -4.79 6.11
N TYR A 216 -8.92 -3.81 6.99
CA TYR A 216 -9.11 -2.42 6.58
C TYR A 216 -7.85 -1.86 5.93
N ILE A 217 -6.69 -2.13 6.52
CA ILE A 217 -5.39 -1.77 5.95
C ILE A 217 -5.23 -2.40 4.56
N ASN A 218 -5.38 -3.71 4.40
CA ASN A 218 -5.23 -4.37 3.10
C ASN A 218 -6.20 -3.83 2.02
N ARG A 219 -7.40 -3.43 2.40
CA ARG A 219 -8.34 -2.76 1.48
C ARG A 219 -7.77 -1.43 0.99
N ASP A 220 -7.19 -0.64 1.89
CA ASP A 220 -6.58 0.64 1.57
C ASP A 220 -5.32 0.43 0.72
N GLU A 221 -4.46 -0.56 1.04
CA GLU A 221 -3.26 -0.92 0.26
C GLU A 221 -3.59 -1.34 -1.17
N ASN A 222 -4.70 -2.04 -1.40
CA ASN A 222 -5.16 -2.31 -2.77
C ASN A 222 -5.52 -1.02 -3.52
N THR A 223 -6.06 -0.02 -2.84
CA THR A 223 -6.37 1.29 -3.40
C THR A 223 -5.07 2.06 -3.71
N HIS A 224 -4.09 2.04 -2.80
CA HIS A 224 -2.77 2.65 -2.97
C HIS A 224 -2.02 2.05 -4.16
N LEU A 225 -2.00 0.72 -4.24
CA LEU A 225 -1.40 -0.01 -5.35
C LEU A 225 -2.00 0.40 -6.69
N TRP A 226 -3.33 0.54 -6.76
CA TRP A 226 -4.02 0.97 -7.96
C TRP A 226 -3.65 2.42 -8.36
N LEU A 227 -3.47 3.32 -7.38
CA LEU A 227 -2.99 4.69 -7.62
C LEU A 227 -1.61 4.68 -8.28
N PHE A 228 -0.65 3.99 -7.67
CA PHE A 228 0.73 3.95 -8.20
C PHE A 228 0.82 3.24 -9.54
N ARG A 229 0.02 2.18 -9.75
CA ARG A 229 -0.12 1.55 -11.08
C ARG A 229 -0.55 2.56 -12.14
N ASN A 230 -1.57 3.35 -11.88
CA ASN A 230 -2.05 4.33 -12.85
C ASN A 230 -1.04 5.46 -13.06
N ILE A 231 -0.39 5.97 -12.02
CA ILE A 231 0.70 6.94 -12.16
C ILE A 231 1.79 6.39 -13.09
N LEU A 232 2.25 5.14 -12.88
CA LEU A 232 3.28 4.50 -13.70
C LEU A 232 2.84 4.30 -15.15
N LEU A 233 1.59 3.89 -15.39
CA LEU A 233 1.05 3.71 -16.75
C LEU A 233 0.89 5.04 -17.49
N GLU A 234 0.43 6.10 -16.83
CA GLU A 234 0.33 7.43 -17.45
C GLU A 234 1.73 8.02 -17.70
N LEU A 235 2.64 7.85 -16.75
CA LEU A 235 4.03 8.29 -16.92
C LEU A 235 4.70 7.59 -18.12
N ARG A 236 4.44 6.29 -18.33
CA ARG A 236 4.95 5.55 -19.49
C ARG A 236 4.41 6.08 -20.82
N LYS A 237 3.15 6.56 -20.85
CA LYS A 237 2.56 7.18 -22.04
C LYS A 237 3.14 8.57 -22.32
N GLU A 238 3.35 9.36 -21.27
CA GLU A 238 3.80 10.75 -21.39
C GLU A 238 5.32 10.87 -21.56
N GLU A 239 6.09 9.96 -20.97
CA GLU A 239 7.55 9.93 -20.95
C GLU A 239 8.09 8.56 -21.45
N PRO A 240 7.78 8.14 -22.70
CA PRO A 240 8.21 6.82 -23.18
C PRO A 240 9.72 6.63 -23.15
N GLU A 241 10.50 7.71 -23.30
CA GLU A 241 11.97 7.67 -23.23
C GLU A 241 12.49 7.27 -21.83
N LEU A 242 11.71 7.52 -20.78
CA LEU A 242 12.05 7.09 -19.42
C LEU A 242 11.96 5.56 -19.26
N PHE A 243 11.19 4.90 -20.09
CA PHE A 243 10.94 3.45 -20.07
C PHE A 243 11.74 2.72 -21.17
N SER A 244 13.05 3.01 -21.25
CA SER A 244 13.96 2.29 -22.14
C SER A 244 14.07 0.80 -21.78
N PRO A 245 14.61 -0.07 -22.67
CA PRO A 245 14.84 -1.48 -22.36
C PRO A 245 15.69 -1.71 -21.10
N ASP A 246 16.65 -0.83 -20.82
CA ASP A 246 17.46 -0.89 -19.59
C ASP A 246 16.65 -0.53 -18.35
N THR A 247 15.74 0.42 -18.48
CA THR A 247 14.80 0.77 -17.40
C THR A 247 13.82 -0.36 -17.13
N GLU A 248 13.27 -0.99 -18.16
CA GLU A 248 12.38 -2.15 -17.99
C GLU A 248 13.09 -3.33 -17.33
N ARG A 249 14.37 -3.54 -17.64
CA ARG A 249 15.22 -4.53 -16.97
C ARG A 249 15.40 -4.17 -15.48
N MET A 250 15.70 -2.92 -15.19
CA MET A 250 15.83 -2.43 -13.81
C MET A 250 14.52 -2.65 -13.02
N ILE A 251 13.35 -2.38 -13.64
CA ILE A 251 12.04 -2.65 -12.99
C ILE A 251 11.88 -4.14 -12.70
N ALA A 252 12.23 -5.02 -13.66
CA ALA A 252 12.16 -6.46 -13.48
C ALA A 252 13.06 -6.93 -12.32
N GLU A 253 14.29 -6.41 -12.24
CA GLU A 253 15.26 -6.72 -11.19
C GLU A 253 14.76 -6.24 -9.81
N MET A 254 14.19 -5.04 -9.71
CA MET A 254 13.62 -4.54 -8.46
C MET A 254 12.41 -5.37 -8.01
N MET A 255 11.53 -5.76 -8.94
CA MET A 255 10.37 -6.60 -8.65
C MET A 255 10.80 -8.00 -8.20
N ASP A 256 11.77 -8.61 -8.89
CA ASP A 256 12.34 -9.91 -8.49
C ASP A 256 12.97 -9.86 -7.10
N GLU A 257 13.78 -8.82 -6.80
CA GLU A 257 14.34 -8.63 -5.46
C GLU A 257 13.24 -8.49 -4.40
N GLY A 258 12.19 -7.72 -4.69
CA GLY A 258 11.04 -7.57 -3.80
C GLY A 258 10.35 -8.89 -3.50
N VAL A 259 10.08 -9.69 -4.53
CA VAL A 259 9.47 -11.04 -4.40
C VAL A 259 10.38 -11.98 -3.60
N ARG A 260 11.68 -12.02 -3.90
CA ARG A 260 12.62 -12.88 -3.17
C ARG A 260 12.71 -12.51 -1.69
N GLN A 261 12.78 -11.22 -1.39
CA GLN A 261 12.81 -10.75 0.00
C GLN A 261 11.52 -11.06 0.76
N GLU A 262 10.37 -10.94 0.10
CA GLU A 262 9.09 -11.28 0.72
C GLU A 262 8.97 -12.78 1.02
N ILE A 263 9.40 -13.64 0.09
CA ILE A 263 9.44 -15.09 0.30
C ILE A 263 10.41 -15.45 1.44
N GLU A 264 11.61 -14.87 1.45
CA GLU A 264 12.59 -15.09 2.54
C GLU A 264 12.02 -14.66 3.89
N TRP A 265 11.36 -13.50 3.91
CA TRP A 265 10.71 -12.95 5.09
C TRP A 265 9.58 -13.85 5.60
N GLY A 266 8.65 -14.25 4.72
CA GLY A 266 7.54 -15.12 5.08
C GLY A 266 8.01 -16.46 5.64
N ARG A 267 9.03 -17.07 5.03
CA ARG A 267 9.66 -18.29 5.55
C ARG A 267 10.29 -18.11 6.92
N TYR A 268 10.91 -16.96 7.16
CA TYR A 268 11.56 -16.65 8.44
C TYR A 268 10.57 -16.31 9.54
N ALA A 269 9.57 -15.48 9.25
CA ALA A 269 8.62 -14.99 10.23
C ALA A 269 7.56 -16.03 10.58
N ILE A 270 7.02 -16.72 9.57
CA ILE A 270 5.92 -17.69 9.67
C ILE A 270 6.46 -19.12 9.71
N GLY A 271 7.28 -19.51 8.70
CA GLY A 271 7.85 -20.85 8.59
C GLY A 271 6.81 -21.95 8.34
N ASP A 272 7.09 -23.15 8.86
CA ASP A 272 6.28 -24.35 8.66
C ASP A 272 5.63 -24.86 9.96
N GLU A 273 5.73 -24.08 11.06
CA GLU A 273 5.24 -24.47 12.39
C GLU A 273 3.81 -23.97 12.68
N ILE A 274 3.25 -23.11 11.83
CA ILE A 274 1.92 -22.50 12.02
C ILE A 274 0.87 -23.28 11.25
N GLN A 275 -0.14 -23.78 11.95
CA GLN A 275 -1.21 -24.54 11.33
C GLN A 275 -1.91 -23.73 10.21
N GLY A 276 -1.96 -24.33 9.01
CA GLY A 276 -2.66 -23.75 7.86
C GLY A 276 -1.79 -22.89 6.93
N LEU A 277 -0.52 -22.68 7.27
CA LEU A 277 0.49 -22.03 6.43
C LEU A 277 1.78 -22.85 6.41
N ASN A 278 2.50 -22.78 5.30
CA ASN A 278 3.85 -23.31 5.17
C ASN A 278 4.67 -22.53 4.14
N SER A 279 5.98 -22.78 4.15
CA SER A 279 6.94 -22.08 3.28
C SER A 279 6.66 -22.23 1.79
N THR A 280 6.11 -23.36 1.35
CA THR A 280 5.74 -23.57 -0.06
C THR A 280 4.53 -22.74 -0.45
N MET A 281 3.46 -22.78 0.35
CA MET A 281 2.26 -21.96 0.12
C MET A 281 2.59 -20.47 0.05
N ILE A 282 3.43 -19.97 0.95
CA ILE A 282 3.89 -18.58 0.97
C ILE A 282 4.65 -18.29 -0.33
N SER A 283 5.61 -19.11 -0.69
CA SER A 283 6.42 -18.94 -1.89
C SER A 283 5.58 -18.89 -3.17
N ASP A 284 4.66 -19.83 -3.33
CA ASP A 284 3.82 -19.92 -4.53
C ASP A 284 2.90 -18.70 -4.67
N TYR A 285 2.31 -18.29 -3.54
CA TYR A 285 1.43 -17.12 -3.53
C TYR A 285 2.18 -15.81 -3.82
N ILE A 286 3.37 -15.62 -3.27
CA ILE A 286 4.16 -14.41 -3.51
C ILE A 286 4.70 -14.38 -4.96
N HIS A 287 5.09 -15.50 -5.56
CA HIS A 287 5.41 -15.55 -6.99
C HIS A 287 4.21 -15.18 -7.86
N TYR A 288 3.02 -15.70 -7.54
CA TYR A 288 1.78 -15.33 -8.21
C TYR A 288 1.52 -13.83 -8.10
N LEU A 289 1.62 -13.24 -6.91
CA LEU A 289 1.45 -11.81 -6.71
C LEU A 289 2.49 -11.00 -7.51
N GLY A 290 3.76 -11.42 -7.52
CA GLY A 290 4.80 -10.80 -8.32
C GLY A 290 4.42 -10.74 -9.80
N ASN A 291 3.92 -11.83 -10.36
CA ASN A 291 3.40 -11.87 -11.73
C ASN A 291 2.21 -10.94 -11.93
N LEU A 292 1.24 -10.98 -11.02
CA LEU A 292 0.04 -10.16 -11.10
C LEU A 292 0.39 -8.66 -11.09
N ARG A 293 1.34 -8.25 -10.24
CA ARG A 293 1.80 -6.86 -10.16
C ARG A 293 2.60 -6.47 -11.39
N TYR A 294 3.55 -7.30 -11.81
CA TYR A 294 4.41 -7.02 -12.97
C TYR A 294 3.60 -6.96 -14.29
N SER A 295 2.70 -7.92 -14.51
CA SER A 295 1.84 -7.95 -15.69
C SER A 295 0.87 -6.76 -15.74
N SER A 296 0.39 -6.28 -14.59
CA SER A 296 -0.50 -5.12 -14.52
C SER A 296 0.15 -3.80 -14.95
N LEU A 297 1.50 -3.75 -14.98
CA LEU A 297 2.29 -2.65 -15.56
C LEU A 297 2.51 -2.80 -17.07
N GLY A 298 1.96 -3.85 -17.70
CA GLY A 298 2.14 -4.14 -19.12
C GLY A 298 3.52 -4.69 -19.48
N LEU A 299 4.24 -5.29 -18.50
CA LEU A 299 5.62 -5.77 -18.67
C LEU A 299 5.71 -7.29 -18.90
N GLY A 300 4.57 -8.00 -18.97
CA GLY A 300 4.53 -9.45 -19.23
C GLY A 300 4.58 -10.30 -17.96
N THR A 301 5.26 -11.44 -18.02
CA THR A 301 5.33 -12.43 -16.94
C THR A 301 6.74 -12.50 -16.37
N LEU A 302 6.87 -12.41 -15.05
CA LEU A 302 8.15 -12.47 -14.35
C LEU A 302 8.58 -13.94 -14.04
N TYR A 303 7.60 -14.77 -13.64
CA TYR A 303 7.83 -16.16 -13.24
C TYR A 303 6.91 -17.12 -14.01
N LYS A 304 7.48 -18.04 -14.80
CA LYS A 304 6.71 -19.07 -15.50
C LYS A 304 6.15 -20.10 -14.51
N GLY A 305 4.88 -20.45 -14.69
CA GLY A 305 4.17 -21.43 -13.86
C GLY A 305 3.46 -20.83 -12.62
N PHE A 306 3.51 -19.49 -12.47
CA PHE A 306 2.82 -18.78 -11.39
C PHE A 306 1.86 -17.71 -11.93
N GLU A 307 1.23 -17.96 -13.07
CA GLU A 307 0.31 -17.03 -13.73
C GLU A 307 -1.09 -17.05 -13.12
N THR A 308 -1.42 -18.10 -12.35
CA THR A 308 -2.73 -18.27 -11.70
C THR A 308 -2.59 -18.40 -10.20
N GLU A 309 -3.62 -17.94 -9.48
CA GLU A 309 -3.64 -18.04 -8.01
C GLU A 309 -3.59 -19.51 -7.58
N PRO A 310 -2.66 -19.89 -6.67
CA PRO A 310 -2.58 -21.26 -6.16
C PRO A 310 -3.88 -21.66 -5.44
N GLU A 311 -4.43 -22.85 -5.74
CA GLU A 311 -5.65 -23.36 -5.11
C GLU A 311 -5.56 -23.36 -3.57
N SER A 312 -4.39 -23.72 -3.04
CA SER A 312 -4.12 -23.73 -1.60
C SER A 312 -4.22 -22.36 -0.93
N MET A 313 -4.21 -21.25 -1.73
CA MET A 313 -4.19 -19.88 -1.24
C MET A 313 -5.41 -19.05 -1.63
N GLN A 314 -6.35 -19.57 -2.40
CA GLN A 314 -7.59 -18.87 -2.80
C GLN A 314 -8.42 -18.35 -1.63
N TRP A 315 -8.28 -18.96 -0.45
CA TRP A 315 -8.91 -18.47 0.77
C TRP A 315 -8.41 -17.07 1.18
N VAL A 316 -7.19 -16.68 0.80
CA VAL A 316 -6.65 -15.34 1.11
C VAL A 316 -7.47 -14.27 0.40
N SER A 317 -7.70 -14.43 -0.90
CA SER A 317 -8.52 -13.52 -1.70
C SER A 317 -9.97 -13.50 -1.21
N GLN A 318 -10.53 -14.65 -0.84
CA GLN A 318 -11.88 -14.72 -0.26
C GLN A 318 -11.96 -13.97 1.07
N TYR A 319 -10.94 -14.07 1.92
CA TYR A 319 -10.87 -13.37 3.20
C TYR A 319 -10.72 -11.86 3.02
N ALA A 320 -9.90 -11.43 2.07
CA ALA A 320 -9.74 -10.03 1.69
C ALA A 320 -11.04 -9.45 1.11
N ASN A 321 -11.72 -10.19 0.23
CA ASN A 321 -12.95 -9.76 -0.45
C ASN A 321 -14.19 -9.76 0.46
N ALA A 322 -14.20 -10.48 1.57
CA ALA A 322 -15.31 -10.44 2.54
C ALA A 322 -15.53 -9.03 3.15
N ASN A 323 -14.67 -8.07 2.85
CA ASN A 323 -14.86 -6.65 3.16
C ASN A 323 -15.90 -5.93 2.27
N LEU A 324 -16.33 -6.54 1.17
CA LEU A 324 -17.43 -6.00 0.32
C LEU A 324 -18.73 -5.81 1.10
N VAL A 325 -18.92 -6.52 2.22
CA VAL A 325 -20.11 -6.34 3.10
C VAL A 325 -20.17 -4.96 3.77
N LYS A 326 -19.04 -4.23 3.94
CA LYS A 326 -19.08 -2.85 4.44
C LYS A 326 -19.52 -1.83 3.39
N THR A 327 -19.39 -2.16 2.11
CA THR A 327 -19.96 -1.36 1.01
C THR A 327 -21.46 -1.17 1.19
N ASP A 328 -22.19 -2.22 1.62
CA ASP A 328 -23.64 -2.14 1.85
C ASP A 328 -24.01 -1.22 3.02
N PHE A 329 -23.19 -1.16 4.07
CA PHE A 329 -23.45 -0.26 5.21
C PHE A 329 -23.20 1.21 4.85
N PHE A 330 -22.24 1.50 3.98
CA PHE A 330 -21.97 2.85 3.48
C PHE A 330 -22.86 3.24 2.31
N GLU A 331 -23.34 2.31 1.50
CA GLU A 331 -24.41 2.56 0.53
C GLU A 331 -25.69 3.04 1.22
N ALA A 332 -26.03 2.49 2.37
CA ALA A 332 -27.13 2.99 3.20
C ALA A 332 -26.90 4.43 3.73
N ARG A 333 -25.65 4.82 4.00
CA ARG A 333 -25.30 6.20 4.37
C ARG A 333 -25.20 7.14 3.16
N SER A 334 -24.72 6.66 2.01
CA SER A 334 -24.63 7.47 0.79
C SER A 334 -26.02 7.81 0.23
N THR A 335 -27.00 6.93 0.39
CA THR A 335 -28.40 7.25 0.06
C THR A 335 -29.01 8.32 0.97
N ALA A 336 -28.60 8.40 2.23
CA ALA A 336 -29.00 9.48 3.12
C ALA A 336 -28.35 10.82 2.74
N TYR A 337 -27.08 10.79 2.27
CA TYR A 337 -26.37 11.98 1.80
C TYR A 337 -26.88 12.46 0.42
N ALA A 338 -27.21 11.53 -0.49
CA ALA A 338 -27.84 11.85 -1.76
C ALA A 338 -29.25 12.49 -1.59
N LYS A 339 -29.97 12.11 -0.52
CA LYS A 339 -31.26 12.74 -0.17
C LYS A 339 -31.09 14.17 0.39
N SER A 340 -29.95 14.48 1.01
CA SER A 340 -29.68 15.86 1.47
C SER A 340 -29.23 16.80 0.35
N SER A 341 -28.54 16.28 -0.69
CA SER A 341 -28.21 17.08 -1.87
C SER A 341 -29.42 17.40 -2.75
N ALA A 342 -30.42 16.51 -2.80
CA ALA A 342 -31.68 16.77 -3.49
C ALA A 342 -32.56 17.85 -2.81
N LEU A 343 -32.30 18.15 -1.52
CA LEU A 343 -32.97 19.23 -0.79
C LEU A 343 -32.36 20.61 -1.00
N VAL A 344 -31.19 20.70 -1.62
CA VAL A 344 -30.49 21.95 -1.93
C VAL A 344 -30.89 22.51 -3.30
N ASP A 345 -31.44 21.68 -4.18
CA ASP A 345 -31.90 22.11 -5.50
C ASP A 345 -33.32 22.76 -5.49
N ASP A 346 -33.98 22.79 -4.32
CA ASP A 346 -35.28 23.43 -4.11
C ASP A 346 -35.22 24.74 -3.27
N LEU A 347 -34.02 25.35 -3.13
CA LEU A 347 -33.81 26.67 -2.55
C LEU A 347 -33.10 27.59 -3.56
#